data_bce359ffb9b4f5588609af094c89a6d5
#
_entry.id   bce359ffb9b4f5588609af094c89a6d5
#
_cell.length_a   1.000
_cell.length_b   1.000
_cell.length_c   1.000
_cell.angle_alpha   90.00
_cell.angle_beta   90.00
_cell.angle_gamma   90.00
#
_symmetry.space_group_name_H-M   'P 1'
#
loop_
_entity.id
_entity.type
_entity.pdbx_description
1 polymer ?
#
loop_
_entity_poly.entity_id
_entity_poly.type
_entity_poly.pdbx_seq_one_letter_code
_entity_poly.pdbx_strand_id
1 'polypeptide(L)'
;MNSNVENIYQLEGRVPVSKAIPFGLQHILAMFVANIAPIIIVAGACGLSSGGMAMLIQSAMIIAGIGTIIQLYPVWRLGSGLPIVMGISFTFVSIFCYIGPTYGYEAIIGAVLIGGLAEGVLGLLAKYWTKLITPVVAASVVTAIGFSLLSVGAASFGGGSGSADFGSAKNLILGGITLACCIGFNIFAKSFWKQLSVLFGLVAGYVVAVAMGMVDFSTLSDASVIALPKLMPFKPVFHPGAIVSVFLIFLVSATETIGDTSALASSGLGRDVKAKETAGSIACDGFISSLSAVFGCLPITSFSQNVGLVAMTKVVNRFTLLMGAIIMILAGLFPIFGTLLATLPDAVLGGCTIMMFGTIVVSGIQMISRCGYSQRNISIVALSLSVGIGFTQVPEIFSIFPQIIQNVFAENCVAVVFLVAIVCNLILPKDMESKNEKAD
;
A
#
# COMPACT_ATOMS: atom_id res chain seq x y z
N MET A 1 18.07 -9.93 -30.18
CA MET A 1 18.48 -10.23 -28.79
C MET A 1 18.13 -11.68 -28.51
N ASN A 2 19.13 -12.51 -28.22
CA ASN A 2 18.89 -13.92 -27.87
C ASN A 2 18.14 -13.97 -26.53
N SER A 3 17.08 -14.77 -26.47
CA SER A 3 16.33 -14.98 -25.24
C SER A 3 17.07 -16.01 -24.38
N ASN A 4 17.54 -15.58 -23.20
CA ASN A 4 18.22 -16.45 -22.24
C ASN A 4 17.44 -16.43 -20.89
N VAL A 5 17.33 -17.58 -20.23
CA VAL A 5 16.67 -17.71 -18.92
C VAL A 5 17.45 -16.91 -17.84
N GLU A 6 18.75 -16.90 -17.90
CA GLU A 6 19.62 -16.15 -16.97
C GLU A 6 19.37 -14.63 -16.98
N ASN A 7 18.74 -14.11 -18.04
CA ASN A 7 18.36 -12.70 -18.11
C ASN A 7 17.35 -12.30 -17.03
N ILE A 8 16.69 -13.24 -16.33
CA ILE A 8 15.81 -12.92 -15.19
C ILE A 8 16.54 -12.15 -14.07
N TYR A 9 17.85 -12.34 -13.95
CA TYR A 9 18.72 -11.66 -12.98
C TYR A 9 19.32 -10.37 -13.50
N GLN A 10 19.01 -9.98 -14.72
CA GLN A 10 19.47 -8.74 -15.36
C GLN A 10 18.29 -7.81 -15.62
N LEU A 11 18.49 -6.51 -15.42
CA LEU A 11 17.42 -5.52 -15.60
C LEU A 11 16.86 -5.53 -17.02
N GLU A 12 17.73 -5.74 -18.00
CA GLU A 12 17.44 -5.76 -19.43
C GLU A 12 17.73 -7.14 -20.03
N GLY A 13 17.20 -7.37 -21.21
CA GLY A 13 17.33 -8.64 -21.91
C GLY A 13 16.00 -9.37 -22.01
N ARG A 14 15.89 -10.22 -23.03
CA ARG A 14 14.66 -10.99 -23.25
C ARG A 14 14.77 -12.35 -22.55
N VAL A 15 13.75 -12.68 -21.78
CA VAL A 15 13.57 -13.99 -21.18
C VAL A 15 12.58 -14.78 -22.07
N PRO A 16 12.73 -16.10 -22.25
CA PRO A 16 11.70 -16.91 -22.94
C PRO A 16 10.33 -16.70 -22.29
N VAL A 17 9.30 -16.45 -23.08
CA VAL A 17 7.94 -16.14 -22.59
C VAL A 17 7.43 -17.23 -21.64
N SER A 18 7.70 -18.50 -21.93
CA SER A 18 7.34 -19.64 -21.09
C SER A 18 7.94 -19.61 -19.68
N LYS A 19 9.03 -18.86 -19.46
CA LYS A 19 9.66 -18.64 -18.15
C LYS A 19 9.29 -17.26 -17.58
N ALA A 20 9.15 -16.25 -18.43
CA ALA A 20 8.76 -14.91 -18.01
C ALA A 20 7.35 -14.89 -17.38
N ILE A 21 6.39 -15.64 -17.94
CA ILE A 21 5.02 -15.72 -17.41
C ILE A 21 4.97 -16.26 -15.97
N PRO A 22 5.55 -17.42 -15.61
CA PRO A 22 5.55 -17.90 -14.24
C PRO A 22 6.20 -16.94 -13.24
N PHE A 23 7.34 -16.35 -13.58
CA PHE A 23 8.00 -15.39 -12.70
C PHE A 23 7.24 -14.06 -12.59
N GLY A 24 6.65 -13.57 -13.68
CA GLY A 24 5.77 -12.40 -13.66
C GLY A 24 4.52 -12.65 -12.83
N LEU A 25 3.87 -13.80 -13.01
CA LEU A 25 2.72 -14.21 -12.21
C LEU A 25 3.06 -14.33 -10.72
N GLN A 26 4.27 -14.77 -10.38
CA GLN A 26 4.77 -14.83 -9.00
C GLN A 26 4.67 -13.48 -8.31
N HIS A 27 5.09 -12.38 -8.98
CA HIS A 27 5.02 -11.04 -8.43
C HIS A 27 3.56 -10.59 -8.21
N ILE A 28 2.67 -10.93 -9.13
CA ILE A 28 1.25 -10.58 -9.01
C ILE A 28 0.56 -11.36 -7.90
N LEU A 29 0.81 -12.66 -7.80
CA LEU A 29 0.23 -13.49 -6.73
C LEU A 29 0.71 -13.07 -5.32
N ALA A 30 1.97 -12.65 -5.19
CA ALA A 30 2.53 -12.19 -3.92
C ALA A 30 1.86 -10.89 -3.43
N MET A 31 1.43 -10.00 -4.33
CA MET A 31 0.75 -8.75 -3.99
C MET A 31 -0.78 -8.85 -4.02
N PHE A 32 -1.34 -9.94 -4.52
CA PHE A 32 -2.75 -10.03 -4.88
C PHE A 32 -3.69 -9.66 -3.72
N VAL A 33 -3.53 -10.32 -2.58
CA VAL A 33 -4.35 -10.04 -1.38
C VAL A 33 -4.14 -8.62 -0.89
N ALA A 34 -2.88 -8.18 -0.85
CA ALA A 34 -2.52 -6.85 -0.39
C ALA A 34 -3.02 -5.73 -1.31
N ASN A 35 -3.23 -6.01 -2.60
CA ASN A 35 -3.83 -5.06 -3.54
C ASN A 35 -5.35 -4.95 -3.40
N ILE A 36 -6.01 -6.00 -2.91
CA ILE A 36 -7.47 -6.07 -2.81
C ILE A 36 -7.97 -5.65 -1.42
N ALA A 37 -7.25 -6.04 -0.37
CA ALA A 37 -7.68 -5.78 0.99
C ALA A 37 -8.00 -4.30 1.29
N PRO A 38 -7.18 -3.31 0.88
CA PRO A 38 -7.50 -1.90 1.07
C PRO A 38 -8.82 -1.48 0.43
N ILE A 39 -9.13 -2.03 -0.76
CA ILE A 39 -10.36 -1.72 -1.49
C ILE A 39 -11.57 -2.19 -0.69
N ILE A 40 -11.55 -3.45 -0.26
CA ILE A 40 -12.68 -4.05 0.46
C ILE A 40 -12.89 -3.33 1.81
N ILE A 41 -11.80 -3.05 2.53
CA ILE A 41 -11.84 -2.34 3.81
C ILE A 41 -12.45 -0.94 3.64
N VAL A 42 -11.93 -0.14 2.71
CA VAL A 42 -12.41 1.24 2.50
C VAL A 42 -13.83 1.23 1.92
N ALA A 43 -14.13 0.36 0.95
CA ALA A 43 -15.47 0.24 0.38
C ALA A 43 -16.49 -0.19 1.43
N GLY A 44 -16.14 -1.13 2.31
CA GLY A 44 -16.97 -1.54 3.45
C GLY A 44 -17.21 -0.39 4.42
N ALA A 45 -16.16 0.33 4.82
CA ALA A 45 -16.29 1.51 5.70
C ALA A 45 -17.15 2.62 5.09
N CYS A 46 -17.14 2.78 3.75
CA CYS A 46 -17.98 3.74 3.03
C CYS A 46 -19.39 3.21 2.71
N GLY A 47 -19.72 1.98 3.05
CA GLY A 47 -21.02 1.37 2.76
C GLY A 47 -21.30 1.15 1.26
N LEU A 48 -20.25 0.95 0.46
CA LEU A 48 -20.41 0.67 -0.97
C LEU A 48 -21.02 -0.71 -1.19
N SER A 49 -21.86 -0.83 -2.22
CA SER A 49 -22.44 -2.11 -2.62
C SER A 49 -21.36 -3.08 -3.16
N SER A 50 -21.66 -4.38 -3.14
CA SER A 50 -20.77 -5.42 -3.72
C SER A 50 -20.43 -5.16 -5.18
N GLY A 51 -21.37 -4.62 -5.97
CA GLY A 51 -21.12 -4.21 -7.36
C GLY A 51 -20.17 -3.02 -7.47
N GLY A 52 -20.28 -2.04 -6.56
CA GLY A 52 -19.32 -0.94 -6.44
C GLY A 52 -17.92 -1.46 -6.09
N MET A 53 -17.81 -2.33 -5.12
CA MET A 53 -16.57 -2.95 -4.68
C MET A 53 -15.88 -3.76 -5.81
N ALA A 54 -16.67 -4.57 -6.53
CA ALA A 54 -16.17 -5.33 -7.69
C ALA A 54 -15.60 -4.41 -8.78
N MET A 55 -16.27 -3.28 -9.04
CA MET A 55 -15.81 -2.26 -10.00
C MET A 55 -14.48 -1.63 -9.56
N LEU A 56 -14.30 -1.34 -8.24
CA LEU A 56 -13.05 -0.82 -7.71
C LEU A 56 -11.91 -1.82 -7.88
N ILE A 57 -12.15 -3.10 -7.59
CA ILE A 57 -11.17 -4.18 -7.77
C ILE A 57 -10.75 -4.28 -9.24
N GLN A 58 -11.72 -4.23 -10.17
CA GLN A 58 -11.46 -4.22 -11.60
C GLN A 58 -10.56 -3.04 -12.00
N SER A 59 -10.93 -1.83 -11.60
CA SER A 59 -10.18 -0.60 -11.90
C SER A 59 -8.76 -0.66 -11.31
N ALA A 60 -8.62 -1.12 -10.07
CA ALA A 60 -7.33 -1.28 -9.42
C ALA A 60 -6.39 -2.19 -10.20
N MET A 61 -6.87 -3.35 -10.64
CA MET A 61 -6.03 -4.30 -11.39
C MET A 61 -5.56 -3.72 -12.72
N ILE A 62 -6.43 -3.06 -13.46
CA ILE A 62 -6.09 -2.48 -14.76
C ILE A 62 -5.11 -1.31 -14.59
N ILE A 63 -5.41 -0.36 -13.69
CA ILE A 63 -4.58 0.83 -13.51
C ILE A 63 -3.24 0.50 -12.86
N ALA A 64 -3.20 -0.43 -11.91
CA ALA A 64 -1.94 -0.92 -11.33
C ALA A 64 -1.06 -1.61 -12.39
N GLY A 65 -1.66 -2.37 -13.30
CA GLY A 65 -0.95 -2.96 -14.44
C GLY A 65 -0.37 -1.90 -15.39
N ILE A 66 -1.16 -0.88 -15.73
CA ILE A 66 -0.70 0.26 -16.55
C ILE A 66 0.43 1.02 -15.84
N GLY A 67 0.25 1.33 -14.55
CA GLY A 67 1.27 2.00 -13.74
C GLY A 67 2.57 1.20 -13.68
N THR A 68 2.48 -0.12 -13.47
CA THR A 68 3.62 -1.02 -13.49
C THR A 68 4.36 -0.97 -14.83
N ILE A 69 3.65 -0.95 -15.97
CA ILE A 69 4.28 -0.83 -17.29
C ILE A 69 5.05 0.49 -17.41
N ILE A 70 4.46 1.60 -16.93
CA ILE A 70 5.12 2.91 -16.95
C ILE A 70 6.33 2.95 -16.01
N GLN A 71 6.26 2.31 -14.85
CA GLN A 71 7.41 2.17 -13.94
C GLN A 71 8.57 1.41 -14.61
N LEU A 72 8.27 0.30 -15.29
CA LEU A 72 9.26 -0.55 -15.98
C LEU A 72 9.86 0.15 -17.21
N TYR A 73 9.02 0.82 -17.99
CA TYR A 73 9.38 1.49 -19.24
C TYR A 73 8.97 2.96 -19.19
N PRO A 74 9.82 3.82 -18.62
CA PRO A 74 9.49 5.22 -18.40
C PRO A 74 9.00 5.95 -19.64
N VAL A 75 7.92 6.70 -19.49
CA VAL A 75 7.39 7.60 -20.50
C VAL A 75 7.72 9.04 -20.09
N TRP A 76 8.55 9.72 -20.87
CA TRP A 76 9.09 11.05 -20.56
C TRP A 76 9.83 11.06 -19.20
N ARG A 77 9.27 11.63 -18.15
CA ARG A 77 9.82 11.69 -16.80
C ARG A 77 9.02 10.88 -15.79
N LEU A 78 8.03 10.11 -16.25
CA LEU A 78 7.20 9.23 -15.43
C LEU A 78 7.78 7.81 -15.47
N GLY A 79 7.98 7.23 -14.32
CA GLY A 79 8.54 5.89 -14.14
C GLY A 79 10.04 5.91 -13.80
N SER A 80 10.44 4.92 -13.03
CA SER A 80 11.81 4.78 -12.54
C SER A 80 12.72 4.02 -13.53
N GLY A 81 12.16 3.14 -14.35
CA GLY A 81 12.88 2.13 -15.10
C GLY A 81 13.43 0.99 -14.23
N LEU A 82 13.00 0.91 -12.97
CA LEU A 82 13.31 -0.17 -12.06
C LEU A 82 12.20 -1.25 -12.09
N PRO A 83 12.46 -2.48 -11.63
CA PRO A 83 11.48 -3.56 -11.60
C PRO A 83 10.49 -3.36 -10.42
N ILE A 84 9.78 -2.23 -10.43
CA ILE A 84 8.75 -1.85 -9.45
C ILE A 84 7.40 -2.30 -9.97
N VAL A 85 6.65 -3.00 -9.12
CA VAL A 85 5.23 -3.29 -9.33
C VAL A 85 4.42 -2.28 -8.55
N MET A 86 3.33 -1.79 -9.14
CA MET A 86 2.41 -0.84 -8.51
C MET A 86 1.14 -1.54 -8.02
N GLY A 87 0.59 -1.05 -6.93
CA GLY A 87 -0.66 -1.55 -6.36
C GLY A 87 -1.33 -0.53 -5.44
N ILE A 88 -2.49 -0.89 -4.90
CA ILE A 88 -3.22 -0.03 -3.96
C ILE A 88 -2.40 0.16 -2.69
N SER A 89 -2.24 1.41 -2.30
CA SER A 89 -1.45 1.79 -1.13
C SER A 89 -2.22 1.61 0.18
N PHE A 90 -1.63 0.91 1.14
CA PHE A 90 -2.15 0.82 2.51
C PHE A 90 -2.05 2.13 3.29
N THR A 91 -1.12 2.99 2.91
CA THR A 91 -0.80 4.26 3.59
C THR A 91 -2.02 5.16 3.73
N PHE A 92 -2.98 5.07 2.81
CA PHE A 92 -4.20 5.88 2.77
C PHE A 92 -5.39 5.24 3.48
N VAL A 93 -5.34 3.95 3.83
CA VAL A 93 -6.53 3.21 4.29
C VAL A 93 -7.12 3.81 5.56
N SER A 94 -6.28 4.10 6.56
CA SER A 94 -6.75 4.65 7.84
C SER A 94 -7.51 5.97 7.65
N ILE A 95 -6.95 6.91 6.89
CA ILE A 95 -7.59 8.21 6.66
C ILE A 95 -8.84 8.08 5.78
N PHE A 96 -8.89 7.13 4.84
CA PHE A 96 -10.08 6.90 4.03
C PHE A 96 -11.23 6.26 4.80
N CYS A 97 -10.93 5.40 5.79
CA CYS A 97 -11.92 4.87 6.72
C CYS A 97 -12.54 5.97 7.61
N TYR A 98 -11.86 7.11 7.77
CA TYR A 98 -12.42 8.30 8.42
C TYR A 98 -13.17 9.20 7.42
N ILE A 99 -12.55 9.54 6.28
CA ILE A 99 -13.12 10.46 5.28
C ILE A 99 -14.39 9.90 4.67
N GLY A 100 -14.42 8.61 4.34
CA GLY A 100 -15.55 7.97 3.67
C GLY A 100 -16.85 8.08 4.44
N PRO A 101 -16.94 7.60 5.70
CA PRO A 101 -18.13 7.74 6.53
C PRO A 101 -18.51 9.19 6.83
N THR A 102 -17.53 10.11 6.89
CA THR A 102 -17.74 11.51 7.29
C THR A 102 -18.20 12.38 6.13
N TYR A 103 -17.60 12.23 4.93
CA TYR A 103 -17.79 13.13 3.80
C TYR A 103 -18.25 12.42 2.50
N GLY A 104 -18.39 11.09 2.54
CA GLY A 104 -18.73 10.26 1.39
C GLY A 104 -17.50 9.79 0.59
N TYR A 105 -17.69 8.71 -0.18
CA TYR A 105 -16.64 8.14 -1.04
C TYR A 105 -16.21 9.11 -2.14
N GLU A 106 -17.12 9.95 -2.63
CA GLU A 106 -16.88 10.98 -3.64
C GLU A 106 -15.85 12.03 -3.18
N ALA A 107 -15.80 12.31 -1.86
CA ALA A 107 -14.78 13.18 -1.27
C ALA A 107 -13.40 12.54 -1.26
N ILE A 108 -13.31 11.21 -1.10
CA ILE A 108 -12.06 10.47 -1.27
C ILE A 108 -11.57 10.63 -2.70
N ILE A 109 -12.43 10.41 -3.69
CA ILE A 109 -12.06 10.53 -5.11
C ILE A 109 -11.58 11.94 -5.46
N GLY A 110 -12.28 12.99 -5.00
CA GLY A 110 -11.84 14.38 -5.19
C GLY A 110 -10.49 14.68 -4.55
N ALA A 111 -10.26 14.16 -3.34
CA ALA A 111 -9.01 14.36 -2.61
C ALA A 111 -7.84 13.58 -3.25
N VAL A 112 -8.06 12.34 -3.73
CA VAL A 112 -7.06 11.55 -4.44
C VAL A 112 -6.68 12.18 -5.76
N LEU A 113 -7.65 12.71 -6.51
CA LEU A 113 -7.38 13.37 -7.77
C LEU A 113 -6.42 14.55 -7.59
N ILE A 114 -6.69 15.42 -6.63
CA ILE A 114 -5.84 16.61 -6.34
C ILE A 114 -4.52 16.21 -5.71
N GLY A 115 -4.56 15.34 -4.70
CA GLY A 115 -3.37 14.90 -3.97
C GLY A 115 -2.38 14.14 -4.86
N GLY A 116 -2.89 13.26 -5.74
CA GLY A 116 -2.05 12.54 -6.70
C GLY A 116 -1.42 13.46 -7.76
N LEU A 117 -2.17 14.43 -8.29
CA LEU A 117 -1.58 15.45 -9.17
C LEU A 117 -0.47 16.23 -8.45
N ALA A 118 -0.68 16.59 -7.19
CA ALA A 118 0.32 17.30 -6.39
C ALA A 118 1.56 16.43 -6.17
N GLU A 119 1.41 15.14 -5.80
CA GLU A 119 2.55 14.21 -5.66
C GLU A 119 3.27 14.03 -6.99
N GLY A 120 2.54 13.91 -8.11
CA GLY A 120 3.13 13.80 -9.44
C GLY A 120 4.03 15.00 -9.77
N VAL A 121 3.57 16.22 -9.48
CA VAL A 121 4.35 17.44 -9.63
C VAL A 121 5.54 17.47 -8.67
N LEU A 122 5.36 17.07 -7.41
CA LEU A 122 6.43 16.95 -6.44
C LEU A 122 7.50 15.96 -6.90
N GLY A 123 7.11 14.84 -7.52
CA GLY A 123 8.03 13.90 -8.13
C GLY A 123 8.89 14.54 -9.23
N LEU A 124 8.29 15.35 -10.11
CA LEU A 124 9.04 16.10 -11.12
C LEU A 124 10.03 17.10 -10.52
N LEU A 125 9.74 17.60 -9.31
CA LEU A 125 10.57 18.53 -8.53
C LEU A 125 11.39 17.85 -7.43
N ALA A 126 11.50 16.52 -7.43
CA ALA A 126 12.07 15.71 -6.35
C ALA A 126 13.49 16.16 -5.93
N LYS A 127 14.33 16.59 -6.88
CA LYS A 127 15.71 17.03 -6.58
C LYS A 127 15.81 18.16 -5.54
N TYR A 128 14.72 18.93 -5.34
CA TYR A 128 14.75 20.08 -4.43
C TYR A 128 14.37 19.72 -3.00
N TRP A 129 13.52 18.71 -2.79
CA TRP A 129 12.96 18.43 -1.49
C TRP A 129 13.33 17.04 -0.91
N THR A 130 13.69 16.06 -1.75
CA THR A 130 14.02 14.70 -1.26
C THR A 130 15.16 14.66 -0.26
N LYS A 131 16.04 15.68 -0.27
CA LYS A 131 17.10 15.84 0.73
C LYS A 131 16.61 16.09 2.16
N LEU A 132 15.36 16.52 2.31
CA LEU A 132 14.73 16.71 3.65
C LEU A 132 14.30 15.38 4.26
N ILE A 133 14.11 14.36 3.44
CA ILE A 133 13.68 13.04 3.87
C ILE A 133 14.90 12.19 4.17
N THR A 134 15.25 12.09 5.42
CA THR A 134 16.30 11.20 5.88
C THR A 134 15.77 9.78 6.12
N PRO A 135 16.60 8.74 6.11
CA PRO A 135 16.16 7.36 6.36
C PRO A 135 15.41 7.19 7.67
N VAL A 136 15.76 7.93 8.73
CA VAL A 136 15.08 7.87 10.03
C VAL A 136 13.67 8.46 9.97
N VAL A 137 13.46 9.52 9.18
CA VAL A 137 12.11 10.08 8.94
C VAL A 137 11.24 9.05 8.24
N ALA A 138 11.74 8.45 7.16
CA ALA A 138 11.03 7.40 6.43
C ALA A 138 10.71 6.20 7.34
N ALA A 139 11.66 5.76 8.15
CA ALA A 139 11.47 4.65 9.08
C ALA A 139 10.39 4.93 10.14
N SER A 140 10.36 6.15 10.71
CA SER A 140 9.32 6.57 11.66
C SER A 140 7.93 6.54 11.01
N VAL A 141 7.85 7.02 9.78
CA VAL A 141 6.60 7.06 9.00
C VAL A 141 6.08 5.65 8.70
N VAL A 142 6.92 4.75 8.18
CA VAL A 142 6.52 3.36 7.89
C VAL A 142 6.05 2.66 9.17
N THR A 143 6.72 2.91 10.29
CA THR A 143 6.30 2.39 11.60
C THR A 143 4.90 2.90 11.98
N ALA A 144 4.64 4.20 11.79
CA ALA A 144 3.35 4.82 12.08
C ALA A 144 2.23 4.27 11.18
N ILE A 145 2.51 4.06 9.88
CA ILE A 145 1.56 3.41 8.96
C ILE A 145 1.14 2.05 9.51
N GLY A 146 2.11 1.21 9.87
CA GLY A 146 1.82 -0.09 10.45
C GLY A 146 0.94 0.00 11.69
N PHE A 147 1.26 0.88 12.64
CA PHE A 147 0.44 1.08 13.85
C PHE A 147 -0.97 1.60 13.55
N SER A 148 -1.14 2.53 12.61
CA SER A 148 -2.46 3.06 12.24
C SER A 148 -3.38 2.00 11.64
N LEU A 149 -2.83 0.97 11.04
CA LEU A 149 -3.58 -0.11 10.39
C LEU A 149 -3.99 -1.23 11.37
N LEU A 150 -3.38 -1.32 12.56
CA LEU A 150 -3.71 -2.40 13.51
C LEU A 150 -5.17 -2.38 13.94
N SER A 151 -5.73 -1.19 14.23
CA SER A 151 -7.15 -1.04 14.57
C SER A 151 -8.06 -1.41 13.41
N VAL A 152 -7.68 -1.04 12.18
CA VAL A 152 -8.42 -1.40 10.97
C VAL A 152 -8.43 -2.92 10.75
N GLY A 153 -7.29 -3.58 10.93
CA GLY A 153 -7.19 -5.04 10.84
C GLY A 153 -8.01 -5.75 11.91
N ALA A 154 -7.99 -5.24 13.14
CA ALA A 154 -8.80 -5.78 14.24
C ALA A 154 -10.30 -5.60 13.99
N ALA A 155 -10.72 -4.46 13.45
CA ALA A 155 -12.10 -4.22 13.07
C ALA A 155 -12.57 -5.19 11.97
N SER A 156 -11.77 -5.40 10.94
CA SER A 156 -12.06 -6.40 9.89
C SER A 156 -12.12 -7.82 10.48
N PHE A 157 -11.21 -8.17 11.39
CA PHE A 157 -11.20 -9.47 12.06
C PHE A 157 -12.50 -9.72 12.85
N GLY A 158 -13.08 -8.67 13.41
CA GLY A 158 -14.37 -8.70 14.09
C GLY A 158 -15.59 -8.83 13.16
N GLY A 159 -15.41 -8.72 11.84
CA GLY A 159 -16.49 -8.79 10.86
C GLY A 159 -16.84 -7.45 10.20
N GLY A 160 -15.97 -6.44 10.33
CA GLY A 160 -16.14 -5.10 9.76
C GLY A 160 -16.84 -4.11 10.70
N SER A 161 -16.31 -2.89 10.76
CA SER A 161 -16.88 -1.83 11.60
C SER A 161 -18.32 -1.52 11.19
N GLY A 162 -19.23 -1.51 12.16
CA GLY A 162 -20.64 -1.19 11.94
C GLY A 162 -21.52 -2.37 11.45
N SER A 163 -20.96 -3.57 11.24
CA SER A 163 -21.75 -4.75 10.93
C SER A 163 -22.62 -5.17 12.14
N ALA A 164 -23.83 -5.68 11.87
CA ALA A 164 -24.76 -6.09 12.92
C ALA A 164 -24.24 -7.27 13.76
N ASP A 165 -23.37 -8.09 13.20
CA ASP A 165 -22.75 -9.27 13.82
C ASP A 165 -21.28 -9.04 14.22
N PHE A 166 -20.87 -7.78 14.33
CA PHE A 166 -19.51 -7.41 14.74
C PHE A 166 -19.15 -8.07 16.08
N GLY A 167 -17.96 -8.68 16.12
CA GLY A 167 -17.46 -9.39 17.31
C GLY A 167 -18.16 -10.72 17.59
N SER A 168 -19.02 -11.21 16.69
CA SER A 168 -19.69 -12.50 16.85
C SER A 168 -18.68 -13.66 16.90
N ALA A 169 -19.03 -14.73 17.61
CA ALA A 169 -18.20 -15.93 17.69
C ALA A 169 -17.88 -16.50 16.29
N LYS A 170 -18.83 -16.38 15.33
CA LYS A 170 -18.62 -16.83 13.94
C LYS A 170 -17.49 -16.04 13.27
N ASN A 171 -17.49 -14.71 13.37
CA ASN A 171 -16.47 -13.85 12.81
C ASN A 171 -15.10 -14.10 13.44
N LEU A 172 -15.04 -14.19 14.79
CA LEU A 172 -13.79 -14.44 15.51
C LEU A 172 -13.18 -15.82 15.18
N ILE A 173 -14.03 -16.86 15.06
CA ILE A 173 -13.56 -18.20 14.68
C ILE A 173 -13.04 -18.19 13.25
N LEU A 174 -13.78 -17.60 12.31
CA LEU A 174 -13.40 -17.52 10.90
C LEU A 174 -12.10 -16.74 10.72
N GLY A 175 -11.97 -15.56 11.35
CA GLY A 175 -10.74 -14.77 11.35
C GLY A 175 -9.56 -15.52 11.97
N GLY A 176 -9.81 -16.22 13.10
CA GLY A 176 -8.81 -17.05 13.80
C GLY A 176 -8.30 -18.21 12.94
N ILE A 177 -9.20 -18.93 12.26
CA ILE A 177 -8.81 -20.01 11.33
C ILE A 177 -8.00 -19.44 10.16
N THR A 178 -8.43 -18.34 9.57
CA THR A 178 -7.72 -17.69 8.46
C THR A 178 -6.32 -17.26 8.88
N LEU A 179 -6.18 -16.61 10.04
CA LEU A 179 -4.89 -16.20 10.60
C LEU A 179 -3.99 -17.42 10.87
N ALA A 180 -4.54 -18.47 11.48
CA ALA A 180 -3.81 -19.71 11.75
C ALA A 180 -3.31 -20.37 10.44
N CYS A 181 -4.11 -20.35 9.37
CA CYS A 181 -3.67 -20.81 8.05
C CYS A 181 -2.55 -19.93 7.49
N CYS A 182 -2.67 -18.59 7.54
CA CYS A 182 -1.60 -17.68 7.12
C CYS A 182 -0.29 -17.98 7.85
N ILE A 183 -0.33 -18.11 9.19
CA ILE A 183 0.83 -18.41 10.02
C ILE A 183 1.39 -19.80 9.69
N GLY A 184 0.52 -20.81 9.57
CA GLY A 184 0.92 -22.18 9.23
C GLY A 184 1.67 -22.22 7.90
N PHE A 185 1.12 -21.62 6.85
CA PHE A 185 1.83 -21.53 5.56
C PHE A 185 3.13 -20.72 5.66
N ASN A 186 3.15 -19.64 6.44
CA ASN A 186 4.37 -18.84 6.62
C ASN A 186 5.49 -19.61 7.32
N ILE A 187 5.17 -20.50 8.26
CA ILE A 187 6.14 -21.31 9.01
C ILE A 187 6.62 -22.51 8.18
N PHE A 188 5.69 -23.26 7.59
CA PHE A 188 5.99 -24.55 6.97
C PHE A 188 6.37 -24.45 5.49
N ALA A 189 5.92 -23.40 4.77
CA ALA A 189 6.28 -23.23 3.38
C ALA A 189 7.73 -22.71 3.23
N LYS A 190 8.37 -23.10 2.11
CA LYS A 190 9.75 -22.73 1.81
C LYS A 190 9.81 -21.79 0.60
N SER A 191 10.85 -20.95 0.60
CA SER A 191 11.16 -20.07 -0.54
C SER A 191 9.95 -19.28 -1.02
N PHE A 192 9.62 -19.35 -2.30
CA PHE A 192 8.51 -18.65 -2.94
C PHE A 192 7.14 -18.90 -2.27
N TRP A 193 6.83 -20.15 -1.92
CA TRP A 193 5.54 -20.51 -1.31
C TRP A 193 5.27 -19.77 0.01
N LYS A 194 6.32 -19.44 0.73
CA LYS A 194 6.24 -18.63 1.96
C LYS A 194 5.69 -17.23 1.68
N GLN A 195 6.01 -16.62 0.55
CA GLN A 195 5.50 -15.29 0.16
C GLN A 195 4.01 -15.32 -0.18
N LEU A 196 3.48 -16.48 -0.56
CA LEU A 196 2.07 -16.69 -0.85
C LEU A 196 1.26 -17.09 0.39
N SER A 197 1.84 -17.07 1.59
CA SER A 197 1.17 -17.51 2.82
C SER A 197 -0.16 -16.79 3.08
N VAL A 198 -0.22 -15.49 2.82
CA VAL A 198 -1.44 -14.69 2.97
C VAL A 198 -2.49 -15.08 1.93
N LEU A 199 -2.08 -15.35 0.70
CA LEU A 199 -2.98 -15.82 -0.37
C LEU A 199 -3.56 -17.21 -0.03
N PHE A 200 -2.74 -18.14 0.43
CA PHE A 200 -3.21 -19.45 0.87
C PHE A 200 -4.14 -19.37 2.08
N GLY A 201 -3.82 -18.49 3.04
CA GLY A 201 -4.68 -18.21 4.17
C GLY A 201 -6.03 -17.64 3.75
N LEU A 202 -6.04 -16.70 2.80
CA LEU A 202 -7.27 -16.14 2.24
C LEU A 202 -8.13 -17.22 1.58
N VAL A 203 -7.53 -18.06 0.72
CA VAL A 203 -8.26 -19.16 0.05
C VAL A 203 -8.81 -20.15 1.07
N ALA A 204 -8.01 -20.55 2.05
CA ALA A 204 -8.46 -21.46 3.11
C ALA A 204 -9.60 -20.84 3.96
N GLY A 205 -9.44 -19.58 4.37
CA GLY A 205 -10.47 -18.84 5.09
C GLY A 205 -11.77 -18.69 4.29
N TYR A 206 -11.64 -18.42 2.99
CA TYR A 206 -12.81 -18.32 2.11
C TYR A 206 -13.56 -19.66 1.98
N VAL A 207 -12.84 -20.78 1.81
CA VAL A 207 -13.44 -22.12 1.79
C VAL A 207 -14.19 -22.41 3.10
N VAL A 208 -13.59 -22.05 4.24
CA VAL A 208 -14.26 -22.18 5.55
C VAL A 208 -15.48 -21.27 5.65
N ALA A 209 -15.41 -20.03 5.17
CA ALA A 209 -16.54 -19.10 5.13
C ALA A 209 -17.73 -19.64 4.32
N VAL A 210 -17.44 -20.25 3.16
CA VAL A 210 -18.45 -20.95 2.35
C VAL A 210 -19.08 -22.11 3.12
N ALA A 211 -18.28 -22.93 3.78
CA ALA A 211 -18.77 -24.06 4.59
C ALA A 211 -19.60 -23.59 5.79
N MET A 212 -19.31 -22.41 6.35
CA MET A 212 -20.07 -21.77 7.43
C MET A 212 -21.35 -21.05 6.94
N GLY A 213 -21.61 -21.00 5.62
CA GLY A 213 -22.74 -20.29 5.03
C GLY A 213 -22.67 -18.76 5.17
N MET A 214 -21.47 -18.20 5.25
CA MET A 214 -21.23 -16.75 5.43
C MET A 214 -20.97 -16.03 4.10
N VAL A 215 -21.07 -16.71 2.97
CA VAL A 215 -20.81 -16.16 1.63
C VAL A 215 -22.11 -16.14 0.83
N ASP A 216 -22.45 -14.97 0.29
CA ASP A 216 -23.58 -14.81 -0.62
C ASP A 216 -23.10 -14.77 -2.08
N PHE A 217 -23.48 -15.81 -2.84
CA PHE A 217 -23.15 -15.92 -4.26
C PHE A 217 -24.20 -15.30 -5.19
N SER A 218 -25.28 -14.72 -4.68
CA SER A 218 -26.36 -14.16 -5.50
C SER A 218 -25.87 -13.11 -6.49
N THR A 219 -24.87 -12.32 -6.09
CA THR A 219 -24.28 -11.26 -6.92
C THR A 219 -23.44 -11.77 -8.09
N LEU A 220 -23.03 -13.06 -8.09
CA LEU A 220 -22.23 -13.63 -9.18
C LEU A 220 -23.05 -13.87 -10.44
N SER A 221 -24.36 -14.10 -10.32
CA SER A 221 -25.25 -14.33 -11.46
C SER A 221 -25.36 -13.12 -12.38
N ASP A 222 -25.18 -11.91 -11.87
CA ASP A 222 -25.31 -10.66 -12.59
C ASP A 222 -23.97 -10.12 -13.13
N ALA A 223 -22.86 -10.83 -12.84
CA ALA A 223 -21.55 -10.41 -13.26
C ALA A 223 -21.35 -10.60 -14.77
N SER A 224 -20.98 -9.53 -15.47
CA SER A 224 -20.57 -9.61 -16.87
C SER A 224 -19.26 -10.37 -17.01
N VAL A 225 -19.10 -11.13 -18.10
CA VAL A 225 -17.88 -11.93 -18.35
C VAL A 225 -16.70 -11.00 -18.65
N ILE A 226 -16.92 -9.96 -19.47
CA ILE A 226 -15.90 -8.98 -19.86
C ILE A 226 -16.53 -7.59 -19.74
N ALA A 227 -15.83 -6.66 -19.11
CA ALA A 227 -16.20 -5.26 -19.08
C ALA A 227 -14.97 -4.36 -19.03
N LEU A 228 -15.10 -3.18 -19.57
CA LEU A 228 -14.11 -2.10 -19.43
C LEU A 228 -14.36 -1.32 -18.12
N PRO A 229 -13.30 -0.78 -17.51
CA PRO A 229 -13.44 0.06 -16.32
C PRO A 229 -14.28 1.31 -16.68
N LYS A 230 -15.20 1.68 -15.79
CA LYS A 230 -16.05 2.85 -15.97
C LYS A 230 -15.27 4.12 -15.71
N LEU A 231 -15.40 5.09 -16.61
CA LEU A 231 -14.86 6.43 -16.42
C LEU A 231 -15.76 7.22 -15.50
N MET A 232 -15.19 7.87 -14.49
CA MET A 232 -15.87 8.73 -13.50
C MET A 232 -17.14 8.09 -12.90
N PRO A 233 -17.05 6.85 -12.36
CA PRO A 233 -18.21 6.17 -11.78
C PRO A 233 -18.72 6.88 -10.52
N PHE A 234 -17.84 7.59 -9.82
CA PHE A 234 -18.14 8.47 -8.69
C PHE A 234 -17.78 9.90 -9.07
N LYS A 235 -18.70 10.84 -8.87
CA LYS A 235 -18.45 12.26 -9.13
C LYS A 235 -17.54 12.81 -8.03
N PRO A 236 -16.35 13.35 -8.36
CA PRO A 236 -15.45 13.86 -7.34
C PRO A 236 -16.07 15.07 -6.60
N VAL A 237 -16.06 15.02 -5.28
CA VAL A 237 -16.43 16.14 -4.41
C VAL A 237 -15.15 16.70 -3.78
N PHE A 238 -14.94 18.00 -3.93
CA PHE A 238 -13.73 18.67 -3.47
C PHE A 238 -13.93 19.27 -2.06
N HIS A 239 -13.76 18.45 -1.04
CA HIS A 239 -13.85 18.88 0.35
C HIS A 239 -12.47 19.33 0.87
N PRO A 240 -12.28 20.60 1.31
CA PRO A 240 -10.96 21.13 1.66
C PRO A 240 -10.23 20.31 2.75
N GLY A 241 -10.94 19.90 3.80
CA GLY A 241 -10.34 19.09 4.89
C GLY A 241 -9.87 17.72 4.37
N ALA A 242 -10.65 17.04 3.53
CA ALA A 242 -10.27 15.78 2.91
C ALA A 242 -9.05 15.94 1.98
N ILE A 243 -9.04 17.01 1.16
CA ILE A 243 -7.92 17.29 0.24
C ILE A 243 -6.62 17.52 1.01
N VAL A 244 -6.64 18.33 2.07
CA VAL A 244 -5.43 18.62 2.87
C VAL A 244 -4.96 17.36 3.59
N SER A 245 -5.85 16.58 4.20
CA SER A 245 -5.50 15.32 4.87
C SER A 245 -4.86 14.34 3.91
N VAL A 246 -5.47 14.12 2.74
CA VAL A 246 -4.98 13.18 1.74
C VAL A 246 -3.68 13.69 1.09
N PHE A 247 -3.54 15.00 0.87
CA PHE A 247 -2.30 15.59 0.37
C PHE A 247 -1.11 15.32 1.33
N LEU A 248 -1.31 15.45 2.64
CA LEU A 248 -0.27 15.10 3.62
C LEU A 248 0.13 13.63 3.54
N ILE A 249 -0.84 12.74 3.31
CA ILE A 249 -0.53 11.31 3.11
C ILE A 249 0.18 11.07 1.79
N PHE A 250 -0.07 11.85 0.74
CA PHE A 250 0.73 11.78 -0.49
C PHE A 250 2.18 12.18 -0.28
N LEU A 251 2.49 13.13 0.63
CA LEU A 251 3.87 13.42 1.04
C LEU A 251 4.52 12.23 1.77
N VAL A 252 3.73 11.53 2.57
CA VAL A 252 4.15 10.28 3.23
C VAL A 252 4.41 9.19 2.20
N SER A 253 3.49 9.00 1.25
CA SER A 253 3.62 8.05 0.13
C SER A 253 4.90 8.31 -0.67
N ALA A 254 5.17 9.57 -1.04
CA ALA A 254 6.41 9.94 -1.71
C ALA A 254 7.67 9.57 -0.90
N THR A 255 7.58 9.64 0.45
CA THR A 255 8.67 9.22 1.33
C THR A 255 8.86 7.70 1.32
N GLU A 256 7.78 6.93 1.31
CA GLU A 256 7.79 5.48 1.17
C GLU A 256 8.42 5.07 -0.18
N THR A 257 8.02 5.72 -1.27
CA THR A 257 8.57 5.50 -2.62
C THR A 257 10.07 5.75 -2.71
N ILE A 258 10.61 6.75 -1.99
CA ILE A 258 12.06 6.96 -1.86
C ILE A 258 12.72 5.74 -1.22
N GLY A 259 12.13 5.21 -0.16
CA GLY A 259 12.61 4.01 0.52
C GLY A 259 12.60 2.79 -0.38
N ASP A 260 11.48 2.52 -1.05
CA ASP A 260 11.28 1.38 -1.94
C ASP A 260 12.23 1.38 -3.14
N THR A 261 12.38 2.52 -3.81
CA THR A 261 13.31 2.66 -4.94
C THR A 261 14.76 2.43 -4.52
N SER A 262 15.13 2.96 -3.35
CA SER A 262 16.48 2.78 -2.81
C SER A 262 16.75 1.34 -2.40
N ALA A 263 15.80 0.71 -1.69
CA ALA A 263 15.89 -0.68 -1.27
C ALA A 263 15.95 -1.63 -2.47
N LEU A 264 15.16 -1.37 -3.52
CA LEU A 264 15.15 -2.19 -4.72
C LEU A 264 16.44 -2.05 -5.51
N ALA A 265 16.97 -0.83 -5.69
CA ALA A 265 18.23 -0.61 -6.38
C ALA A 265 19.39 -1.30 -5.65
N SER A 266 19.46 -1.19 -4.32
CA SER A 266 20.54 -1.80 -3.53
C SER A 266 20.38 -3.33 -3.45
N SER A 267 19.21 -3.85 -3.11
CA SER A 267 19.00 -5.29 -2.91
C SER A 267 18.86 -6.07 -4.22
N GLY A 268 18.21 -5.47 -5.23
CA GLY A 268 17.96 -6.13 -6.51
C GLY A 268 19.10 -5.97 -7.50
N LEU A 269 19.67 -4.74 -7.60
CA LEU A 269 20.66 -4.39 -8.62
C LEU A 269 22.08 -4.21 -8.07
N GLY A 270 22.28 -4.27 -6.74
CA GLY A 270 23.58 -4.13 -6.09
C GLY A 270 24.23 -2.74 -6.27
N ARG A 271 23.42 -1.70 -6.45
CA ARG A 271 23.88 -0.31 -6.65
C ARG A 271 22.98 0.70 -5.96
N ASP A 272 23.49 1.90 -5.82
CA ASP A 272 22.69 3.03 -5.34
C ASP A 272 21.63 3.44 -6.37
N VAL A 273 20.51 3.96 -5.87
CA VAL A 273 19.44 4.52 -6.69
C VAL A 273 19.89 5.85 -7.29
N LYS A 274 19.53 6.08 -8.55
CA LYS A 274 19.78 7.36 -9.21
C LYS A 274 18.67 8.36 -8.91
N ALA A 275 19.02 9.63 -8.73
CA ALA A 275 18.03 10.69 -8.45
C ALA A 275 16.89 10.75 -9.50
N LYS A 276 17.19 10.44 -10.76
CA LYS A 276 16.19 10.36 -11.85
C LYS A 276 15.21 9.20 -11.63
N GLU A 277 15.70 8.06 -11.13
CA GLU A 277 14.87 6.88 -10.86
C GLU A 277 13.86 7.16 -9.74
N THR A 278 14.31 7.74 -8.64
CA THR A 278 13.45 8.15 -7.52
C THR A 278 12.44 9.21 -7.95
N ALA A 279 12.89 10.25 -8.65
CA ALA A 279 12.03 11.32 -9.16
C ALA A 279 10.93 10.78 -10.11
N GLY A 280 11.30 9.89 -11.01
CA GLY A 280 10.39 9.26 -11.96
C GLY A 280 9.40 8.33 -11.26
N SER A 281 9.82 7.62 -10.22
CA SER A 281 8.95 6.75 -9.43
C SER A 281 7.86 7.54 -8.70
N ILE A 282 8.24 8.58 -7.96
CA ILE A 282 7.30 9.45 -7.25
C ILE A 282 6.32 10.12 -8.23
N ALA A 283 6.83 10.63 -9.36
CA ALA A 283 5.98 11.24 -10.37
C ALA A 283 4.97 10.24 -10.95
N CYS A 284 5.38 9.00 -11.18
CA CYS A 284 4.51 7.93 -11.64
C CYS A 284 3.44 7.60 -10.59
N ASP A 285 3.81 7.43 -9.33
CA ASP A 285 2.89 7.10 -8.25
C ASP A 285 1.79 8.16 -8.12
N GLY A 286 2.15 9.45 -8.15
CA GLY A 286 1.18 10.54 -8.08
C GLY A 286 0.23 10.59 -9.29
N PHE A 287 0.77 10.59 -10.51
CA PHE A 287 -0.09 10.68 -11.71
C PHE A 287 -0.93 9.42 -11.92
N ILE A 288 -0.43 8.23 -11.61
CA ILE A 288 -1.21 6.99 -11.68
C ILE A 288 -2.28 6.96 -10.59
N SER A 289 -2.02 7.50 -9.40
CA SER A 289 -3.05 7.66 -8.36
C SER A 289 -4.17 8.61 -8.81
N SER A 290 -3.84 9.72 -9.46
CA SER A 290 -4.86 10.60 -10.06
C SER A 290 -5.64 9.90 -11.17
N LEU A 291 -4.98 9.14 -12.03
CA LEU A 291 -5.64 8.32 -13.04
C LEU A 291 -6.56 7.28 -12.40
N SER A 292 -6.12 6.65 -11.32
CA SER A 292 -6.94 5.70 -10.54
C SER A 292 -8.23 6.34 -10.02
N ALA A 293 -8.15 7.57 -9.49
CA ALA A 293 -9.32 8.34 -9.06
C ALA A 293 -10.30 8.64 -10.22
N VAL A 294 -9.80 8.90 -11.42
CA VAL A 294 -10.65 9.08 -12.61
C VAL A 294 -11.45 7.80 -12.92
N PHE A 295 -10.93 6.64 -12.60
CA PHE A 295 -11.65 5.36 -12.68
C PHE A 295 -12.30 4.95 -11.35
N GLY A 296 -12.46 5.91 -10.44
CA GLY A 296 -13.18 5.75 -9.18
C GLY A 296 -12.46 4.92 -8.13
N CYS A 297 -11.16 4.66 -8.29
CA CYS A 297 -10.40 3.79 -7.39
C CYS A 297 -9.45 4.57 -6.47
N LEU A 298 -8.86 3.85 -5.51
CA LEU A 298 -7.94 4.35 -4.49
C LEU A 298 -6.54 4.64 -5.09
N PRO A 299 -5.64 5.33 -4.36
CA PRO A 299 -4.27 5.59 -4.79
C PRO A 299 -3.49 4.32 -5.10
N ILE A 300 -2.77 4.34 -6.21
CA ILE A 300 -1.90 3.26 -6.68
C ILE A 300 -0.48 3.77 -6.68
N THR A 301 0.37 3.13 -5.89
CA THR A 301 1.76 3.52 -5.67
C THR A 301 2.71 2.34 -5.81
N SER A 302 4.00 2.58 -5.67
CA SER A 302 5.03 1.54 -5.59
C SER A 302 4.71 0.56 -4.47
N PHE A 303 4.91 -0.74 -4.70
CA PHE A 303 4.46 -1.80 -3.80
C PHE A 303 5.62 -2.43 -3.04
N SER A 304 5.80 -2.07 -1.77
CA SER A 304 6.94 -2.43 -0.91
C SER A 304 7.14 -3.95 -0.76
N GLN A 305 6.06 -4.75 -0.74
CA GLN A 305 6.17 -6.21 -0.64
C GLN A 305 6.89 -6.82 -1.84
N ASN A 306 6.72 -6.25 -3.04
CA ASN A 306 7.44 -6.70 -4.23
C ASN A 306 8.92 -6.34 -4.19
N VAL A 307 9.31 -5.26 -3.51
CA VAL A 307 10.73 -4.97 -3.23
C VAL A 307 11.36 -6.09 -2.41
N GLY A 308 10.66 -6.56 -1.38
CA GLY A 308 11.07 -7.73 -0.59
C GLY A 308 11.19 -9.00 -1.42
N LEU A 309 10.26 -9.24 -2.34
CA LEU A 309 10.30 -10.40 -3.23
C LEU A 309 11.52 -10.33 -4.18
N VAL A 310 11.79 -9.17 -4.77
CA VAL A 310 13.00 -8.94 -5.60
C VAL A 310 14.28 -9.17 -4.80
N ALA A 311 14.34 -8.65 -3.56
CA ALA A 311 15.48 -8.83 -2.68
C ALA A 311 15.81 -10.32 -2.44
N MET A 312 14.77 -11.15 -2.33
CA MET A 312 14.88 -12.58 -2.07
C MET A 312 15.13 -13.41 -3.34
N THR A 313 14.40 -13.14 -4.42
CA THR A 313 14.46 -13.95 -5.65
C THR A 313 15.53 -13.49 -6.63
N LYS A 314 15.96 -12.23 -6.49
CA LYS A 314 16.86 -11.54 -7.43
C LYS A 314 16.29 -11.44 -8.87
N VAL A 315 15.01 -11.67 -9.04
CA VAL A 315 14.32 -11.50 -10.32
C VAL A 315 14.09 -10.00 -10.55
N VAL A 316 14.91 -9.40 -11.40
CA VAL A 316 14.90 -7.95 -11.69
C VAL A 316 14.55 -7.61 -13.13
N ASN A 317 14.29 -8.61 -13.97
CA ASN A 317 14.08 -8.44 -15.39
C ASN A 317 12.77 -7.71 -15.72
N ARG A 318 12.86 -6.57 -16.42
CA ARG A 318 11.69 -5.76 -16.81
C ARG A 318 10.70 -6.52 -17.67
N PHE A 319 11.18 -7.35 -18.62
CA PHE A 319 10.31 -8.11 -19.50
C PHE A 319 9.50 -9.16 -18.73
N THR A 320 10.09 -9.74 -17.69
CA THR A 320 9.43 -10.70 -16.81
C THR A 320 8.29 -10.03 -16.03
N LEU A 321 8.54 -8.86 -15.43
CA LEU A 321 7.52 -8.12 -14.70
C LEU A 321 6.44 -7.54 -15.64
N LEU A 322 6.81 -7.18 -16.89
CA LEU A 322 5.85 -6.79 -17.91
C LEU A 322 4.81 -7.89 -18.17
N MET A 323 5.23 -9.17 -18.22
CA MET A 323 4.28 -10.28 -18.36
C MET A 323 3.31 -10.34 -17.17
N GLY A 324 3.79 -10.11 -15.96
CA GLY A 324 2.93 -9.95 -14.76
C GLY A 324 1.93 -8.81 -14.91
N ALA A 325 2.40 -7.62 -15.30
CA ALA A 325 1.54 -6.45 -15.48
C ALA A 325 0.45 -6.67 -16.54
N ILE A 326 0.78 -7.34 -17.65
CA ILE A 326 -0.19 -7.72 -18.69
C ILE A 326 -1.24 -8.71 -18.11
N ILE A 327 -0.81 -9.71 -17.34
CA ILE A 327 -1.72 -10.65 -16.68
C ILE A 327 -2.67 -9.90 -15.73
N MET A 328 -2.18 -8.92 -14.99
CA MET A 328 -2.99 -8.13 -14.07
C MET A 328 -4.05 -7.30 -14.83
N ILE A 329 -3.67 -6.66 -15.94
CA ILE A 329 -4.62 -5.95 -16.81
C ILE A 329 -5.67 -6.91 -17.37
N LEU A 330 -5.25 -8.05 -17.88
CA LEU A 330 -6.17 -9.06 -18.44
C LEU A 330 -7.13 -9.57 -17.36
N ALA A 331 -6.64 -9.88 -16.16
CA ALA A 331 -7.50 -10.30 -15.05
C ALA A 331 -8.51 -9.22 -14.66
N GLY A 332 -8.13 -7.93 -14.71
CA GLY A 332 -9.05 -6.81 -14.49
C GLY A 332 -10.13 -6.66 -15.56
N LEU A 333 -9.95 -7.19 -16.76
CA LEU A 333 -10.98 -7.18 -17.80
C LEU A 333 -12.11 -8.20 -17.56
N PHE A 334 -11.97 -9.10 -16.58
CA PHE A 334 -12.97 -10.06 -16.18
C PHE A 334 -13.61 -9.70 -14.84
N PRO A 335 -14.72 -8.94 -14.83
CA PRO A 335 -15.39 -8.50 -13.59
C PRO A 335 -15.78 -9.62 -12.63
N ILE A 336 -15.95 -10.84 -13.14
CA ILE A 336 -16.29 -12.01 -12.33
C ILE A 336 -15.27 -12.24 -11.20
N PHE A 337 -13.99 -11.96 -11.43
CA PHE A 337 -12.98 -12.04 -10.38
C PHE A 337 -13.22 -10.98 -9.29
N GLY A 338 -13.51 -9.74 -9.68
CA GLY A 338 -13.85 -8.66 -8.75
C GLY A 338 -15.12 -8.98 -7.95
N THR A 339 -16.15 -9.48 -8.61
CA THR A 339 -17.42 -9.88 -7.96
C THR A 339 -17.19 -11.03 -6.97
N LEU A 340 -16.42 -12.05 -7.36
CA LEU A 340 -16.07 -13.16 -6.46
C LEU A 340 -15.31 -12.66 -5.22
N LEU A 341 -14.36 -11.74 -5.40
CA LEU A 341 -13.59 -11.19 -4.30
C LEU A 341 -14.41 -10.24 -3.42
N ALA A 342 -15.41 -9.57 -3.98
CA ALA A 342 -16.35 -8.75 -3.22
C ALA A 342 -17.30 -9.56 -2.32
N THR A 343 -17.38 -10.89 -2.48
CA THR A 343 -18.13 -11.78 -1.57
C THR A 343 -17.30 -12.26 -0.37
N LEU A 344 -16.02 -11.86 -0.27
CA LEU A 344 -15.16 -12.22 0.85
C LEU A 344 -15.68 -11.60 2.15
N PRO A 345 -15.97 -12.41 3.20
CA PRO A 345 -16.31 -11.85 4.50
C PRO A 345 -15.15 -11.05 5.11
N ASP A 346 -15.48 -9.94 5.77
CA ASP A 346 -14.47 -9.07 6.42
C ASP A 346 -13.60 -9.84 7.41
N ALA A 347 -14.15 -10.83 8.13
CA ALA A 347 -13.39 -11.66 9.06
C ALA A 347 -12.25 -12.46 8.38
N VAL A 348 -12.45 -12.94 7.13
CA VAL A 348 -11.39 -13.59 6.35
C VAL A 348 -10.27 -12.59 6.02
N LEU A 349 -10.65 -11.38 5.56
CA LEU A 349 -9.71 -10.32 5.29
C LEU A 349 -8.97 -9.89 6.56
N GLY A 350 -9.68 -9.79 7.69
CA GLY A 350 -9.12 -9.47 8.99
C GLY A 350 -8.04 -10.47 9.43
N GLY A 351 -8.29 -11.78 9.25
CA GLY A 351 -7.30 -12.82 9.51
C GLY A 351 -6.01 -12.65 8.68
N CYS A 352 -6.15 -12.25 7.42
CA CYS A 352 -5.02 -11.94 6.53
C CYS A 352 -4.31 -10.63 6.92
N THR A 353 -5.08 -9.56 7.13
CA THR A 353 -4.54 -8.20 7.31
C THR A 353 -3.85 -8.02 8.66
N ILE A 354 -4.27 -8.68 9.73
CA ILE A 354 -3.55 -8.66 11.02
C ILE A 354 -2.09 -9.09 10.82
N MET A 355 -1.85 -10.18 10.10
CA MET A 355 -0.49 -10.62 9.81
C MET A 355 0.26 -9.62 8.93
N MET A 356 -0.40 -9.05 7.90
CA MET A 356 0.21 -8.09 6.99
C MET A 356 0.58 -6.79 7.71
N PHE A 357 -0.33 -6.22 8.50
CA PHE A 357 -0.10 -4.96 9.20
C PHE A 357 0.98 -5.11 10.27
N GLY A 358 1.00 -6.25 10.99
CA GLY A 358 2.10 -6.60 11.88
C GLY A 358 3.46 -6.63 11.17
N THR A 359 3.53 -7.15 9.94
CA THR A 359 4.78 -7.14 9.16
C THR A 359 5.20 -5.73 8.74
N ILE A 360 4.26 -4.81 8.47
CA ILE A 360 4.59 -3.41 8.19
C ILE A 360 5.21 -2.74 9.42
N VAL A 361 4.63 -2.93 10.62
CA VAL A 361 5.22 -2.43 11.88
C VAL A 361 6.66 -2.92 12.04
N VAL A 362 6.87 -4.24 11.89
CA VAL A 362 8.20 -4.84 12.03
C VAL A 362 9.17 -4.32 10.97
N SER A 363 8.71 -4.11 9.74
CA SER A 363 9.53 -3.50 8.67
C SER A 363 9.99 -2.09 9.04
N GLY A 364 9.09 -1.26 9.59
CA GLY A 364 9.43 0.06 10.10
C GLY A 364 10.47 0.01 11.22
N ILE A 365 10.31 -0.89 12.19
CA ILE A 365 11.28 -1.12 13.27
C ILE A 365 12.64 -1.57 12.73
N GLN A 366 12.66 -2.45 11.74
CA GLN A 366 13.90 -2.88 11.08
C GLN A 366 14.59 -1.73 10.35
N MET A 367 13.83 -0.84 9.71
CA MET A 367 14.36 0.36 9.08
C MET A 367 14.99 1.29 10.13
N ILE A 368 14.32 1.51 11.28
CA ILE A 368 14.87 2.28 12.41
C ILE A 368 16.21 1.67 12.87
N SER A 369 16.26 0.36 13.05
CA SER A 369 17.48 -0.35 13.44
C SER A 369 18.64 -0.14 12.46
N ARG A 370 18.35 -0.11 11.17
CA ARG A 370 19.36 0.15 10.12
C ARG A 370 19.86 1.60 10.09
N CYS A 371 19.07 2.55 10.59
CA CYS A 371 19.50 3.96 10.70
C CYS A 371 20.52 4.17 11.83
N GLY A 372 20.74 3.18 12.70
CA GLY A 372 21.57 3.29 13.89
C GLY A 372 20.87 4.02 15.05
N TYR A 373 21.35 3.76 16.25
CA TYR A 373 20.79 4.26 17.51
C TYR A 373 21.54 5.50 18.04
N SER A 374 21.88 6.44 17.14
CA SER A 374 22.41 7.72 17.61
C SER A 374 21.37 8.44 18.48
N GLN A 375 21.82 9.25 19.44
CA GLN A 375 20.93 10.02 20.33
C GLN A 375 19.96 10.89 19.51
N ARG A 376 20.40 11.40 18.36
CA ARG A 376 19.59 12.18 17.44
C ARG A 376 18.48 11.32 16.81
N ASN A 377 18.80 10.16 16.27
CA ASN A 377 17.84 9.26 15.64
C ASN A 377 16.81 8.75 16.66
N ILE A 378 17.27 8.38 17.86
CA ILE A 378 16.39 7.97 18.97
C ILE A 378 15.39 9.10 19.30
N SER A 379 15.86 10.34 19.40
CA SER A 379 14.99 11.49 19.72
C SER A 379 13.97 11.76 18.59
N ILE A 380 14.35 11.65 17.32
CA ILE A 380 13.44 11.81 16.18
C ILE A 380 12.34 10.75 16.24
N VAL A 381 12.72 9.48 16.39
CA VAL A 381 11.76 8.36 16.43
C VAL A 381 10.84 8.48 17.65
N ALA A 382 11.42 8.68 18.83
CA ALA A 382 10.66 8.75 20.09
C ALA A 382 9.62 9.88 20.06
N LEU A 383 10.05 11.11 19.71
CA LEU A 383 9.15 12.27 19.68
C LEU A 383 8.08 12.13 18.59
N SER A 384 8.46 11.72 17.39
CA SER A 384 7.50 11.61 16.28
C SER A 384 6.43 10.56 16.54
N LEU A 385 6.81 9.37 17.02
CA LEU A 385 5.85 8.31 17.34
C LEU A 385 5.00 8.66 18.57
N SER A 386 5.61 9.22 19.64
CA SER A 386 4.86 9.59 20.85
C SER A 386 3.83 10.68 20.57
N VAL A 387 4.21 11.73 19.85
CA VAL A 387 3.29 12.82 19.51
C VAL A 387 2.25 12.34 18.50
N GLY A 388 2.69 11.68 17.41
CA GLY A 388 1.78 11.27 16.35
C GLY A 388 0.75 10.22 16.79
N ILE A 389 1.20 9.15 17.41
CA ILE A 389 0.28 8.09 17.88
C ILE A 389 -0.45 8.55 19.16
N GLY A 390 0.27 9.15 20.11
CA GLY A 390 -0.31 9.53 21.39
C GLY A 390 -1.41 10.57 21.24
N PHE A 391 -1.20 11.64 20.46
CA PHE A 391 -2.19 12.71 20.31
C PHE A 391 -3.42 12.26 19.55
N THR A 392 -3.28 11.35 18.57
CA THR A 392 -4.44 10.81 17.84
C THR A 392 -5.24 9.79 18.66
N GLN A 393 -4.69 9.26 19.78
CA GLN A 393 -5.48 8.48 20.75
C GLN A 393 -6.34 9.37 21.68
N VAL A 394 -6.05 10.68 21.74
CA VAL A 394 -6.78 11.65 22.53
C VAL A 394 -7.11 12.85 21.62
N PRO A 395 -8.07 12.70 20.69
CA PRO A 395 -8.36 13.72 19.67
C PRO A 395 -8.74 15.09 20.26
N GLU A 396 -9.26 15.11 21.47
CA GLU A 396 -9.66 16.33 22.19
C GLU A 396 -8.51 17.32 22.39
N ILE A 397 -7.25 16.87 22.32
CA ILE A 397 -6.07 17.74 22.43
C ILE A 397 -6.02 18.76 21.29
N PHE A 398 -6.68 18.46 20.17
CA PHE A 398 -6.79 19.36 19.02
C PHE A 398 -7.96 20.35 19.12
N SER A 399 -8.79 20.28 20.17
CA SER A 399 -10.02 21.09 20.32
C SER A 399 -9.79 22.60 20.29
N ILE A 400 -8.61 23.06 20.69
CA ILE A 400 -8.24 24.49 20.66
C ILE A 400 -7.93 25.03 19.26
N PHE A 401 -7.70 24.14 18.29
CA PHE A 401 -7.34 24.54 16.93
C PHE A 401 -8.59 24.73 16.05
N PRO A 402 -8.49 25.50 14.95
CA PRO A 402 -9.56 25.60 13.97
C PRO A 402 -10.03 24.22 13.45
N GLN A 403 -11.32 24.10 13.13
CA GLN A 403 -11.94 22.84 12.71
C GLN A 403 -11.19 22.12 11.58
N ILE A 404 -10.59 22.86 10.64
CA ILE A 404 -9.79 22.28 9.57
C ILE A 404 -8.56 21.54 10.08
N ILE A 405 -7.89 22.08 11.13
CA ILE A 405 -6.73 21.43 11.75
C ILE A 405 -7.18 20.19 12.53
N GLN A 406 -8.30 20.28 13.26
CA GLN A 406 -8.86 19.13 13.94
C GLN A 406 -9.15 18.00 12.94
N ASN A 407 -9.87 18.29 11.86
CA ASN A 407 -10.24 17.30 10.84
C ASN A 407 -9.04 16.68 10.11
N VAL A 408 -7.91 17.40 10.03
CA VAL A 408 -6.71 16.93 9.35
C VAL A 408 -5.83 16.07 10.25
N PHE A 409 -5.68 16.43 11.53
CA PHE A 409 -4.66 15.84 12.39
C PHE A 409 -5.20 14.94 13.49
N ALA A 410 -6.44 15.16 13.97
CA ALA A 410 -6.98 14.36 15.08
C ALA A 410 -7.12 12.87 14.73
N GLU A 411 -7.40 12.53 13.45
CA GLU A 411 -7.58 11.17 12.98
C GLU A 411 -6.44 10.67 12.07
N ASN A 412 -5.36 11.44 11.97
CA ASN A 412 -4.30 11.17 11.00
C ASN A 412 -2.92 11.08 11.68
N CYS A 413 -2.70 10.01 12.44
CA CYS A 413 -1.44 9.82 13.16
C CYS A 413 -0.21 9.80 12.23
N VAL A 414 -0.35 9.29 11.02
CA VAL A 414 0.75 9.19 10.05
C VAL A 414 1.21 10.57 9.61
N ALA A 415 0.26 11.49 9.34
CA ALA A 415 0.60 12.87 8.99
C ALA A 415 1.27 13.60 10.16
N VAL A 416 0.80 13.38 11.40
CA VAL A 416 1.42 13.98 12.58
C VAL A 416 2.84 13.45 12.78
N VAL A 417 3.04 12.12 12.71
CA VAL A 417 4.38 11.52 12.80
C VAL A 417 5.31 12.10 11.74
N PHE A 418 4.86 12.19 10.49
CA PHE A 418 5.64 12.73 9.38
C PHE A 418 6.10 14.18 9.67
N LEU A 419 5.17 15.06 10.05
CA LEU A 419 5.49 16.45 10.34
C LEU A 419 6.45 16.59 11.54
N VAL A 420 6.20 15.88 12.63
CA VAL A 420 7.07 15.93 13.81
C VAL A 420 8.45 15.37 13.49
N ALA A 421 8.53 14.26 12.72
CA ALA A 421 9.81 13.69 12.33
C ALA A 421 10.63 14.65 11.45
N ILE A 422 10.00 15.34 10.50
CA ILE A 422 10.68 16.37 9.68
C ILE A 422 11.14 17.54 10.55
N VAL A 423 10.27 18.07 11.40
CA VAL A 423 10.59 19.19 12.29
C VAL A 423 11.78 18.83 13.21
N CYS A 424 11.72 17.67 13.85
CA CYS A 424 12.82 17.17 14.67
C CYS A 424 14.10 17.00 13.86
N ASN A 425 14.00 16.45 12.64
CA ASN A 425 15.15 16.26 11.76
C ASN A 425 15.80 17.59 11.34
N LEU A 426 15.03 18.67 11.22
CA LEU A 426 15.55 20.01 10.88
C LEU A 426 16.14 20.75 12.09
N ILE A 427 15.53 20.59 13.27
CA ILE A 427 15.89 21.36 14.48
C ILE A 427 17.02 20.70 15.27
N LEU A 428 17.04 19.36 15.36
CA LEU A 428 18.01 18.66 16.19
C LEU A 428 19.43 18.77 15.61
N PRO A 429 20.42 19.13 16.44
CA PRO A 429 21.81 19.32 15.99
C PRO A 429 22.40 18.04 15.41
N LYS A 430 23.18 18.16 14.32
CA LYS A 430 23.90 17.04 13.72
C LYS A 430 25.02 16.52 14.61
N ASP A 431 25.59 17.37 15.47
CA ASP A 431 26.70 17.02 16.37
C ASP A 431 26.32 16.06 17.51
N MET A 432 24.98 15.78 17.68
CA MET A 432 24.53 14.70 18.56
C MET A 432 24.98 13.32 18.07
N GLU A 433 25.42 13.18 16.83
CA GLU A 433 25.96 11.94 16.27
C GLU A 433 27.42 11.69 16.65
N SER A 434 28.20 12.74 16.89
CA SER A 434 29.66 12.65 17.02
C SER A 434 30.19 12.31 18.43
N LYS A 435 29.34 12.33 19.46
CA LYS A 435 29.79 12.13 20.87
C LYS A 435 29.89 10.68 21.33
N ASN A 436 29.25 9.73 20.65
CA ASN A 436 29.25 8.33 21.08
C ASN A 436 30.24 7.41 20.33
N GLU A 437 30.83 7.84 19.20
CA GLU A 437 31.89 7.05 18.53
C GLU A 437 33.30 7.19 19.15
N LYS A 438 33.47 8.04 20.19
CA LYS A 438 34.76 8.24 20.86
C LYS A 438 34.83 7.60 22.25
N ALA A 439 33.85 6.79 22.63
CA ALA A 439 33.76 6.18 23.96
C ALA A 439 33.85 4.63 23.97
N ASP A 440 34.22 3.99 22.86
CA ASP A 440 34.55 2.55 22.81
C ASP A 440 35.97 2.35 22.26
#